data_91664314c82a5fec820a71399e138edb
#
_entry.id   91664314c82a5fec820a71399e138edb
#
_cell.length_a   1.000
_cell.length_b   1.000
_cell.length_c   1.000
_cell.angle_alpha   90.00
_cell.angle_beta   90.00
_cell.angle_gamma   90.00
#
_symmetry.space_group_name_H-M   'P 1'
#
loop_
_entity.id
_entity.type
_entity.pdbx_description
1 polymer ?
#
loop_
_entity_poly.entity_id
_entity_poly.type
_entity_poly.pdbx_seq_one_letter_code
_entity_poly.pdbx_strand_id
1 'polypeptide(L)'
;MTFIPDTAIFDAPCIFEDLEEVRKTVDDPEFFAQIQESYRDSGYELLGYSDQGFRVMSTNKEITSFEDFSGQKIRTMENSYHLEFWSALGANPTPMNFSEVYIGLQQNTIDAQENPYEVIVSNNLYEQQDYVVETNHLPHLISLVVSKDFYDELPEEDQEILIEAQEIAREYSREASDERISQRIETIEESGTQIITLDDETRQAMIDASAAIYEDIRESVDPGIYEAYMGDRD
;
A
#
# COMPACT_ATOMS: atom_id res chain seq x y z
N MET A 1 -9.00 -9.52 -8.70
CA MET A 1 -8.63 -9.60 -10.14
C MET A 1 -8.07 -8.23 -10.51
N THR A 2 -6.77 -8.14 -10.73
CA THR A 2 -6.09 -6.91 -11.13
C THR A 2 -6.37 -6.67 -12.60
N PHE A 3 -6.81 -5.47 -12.98
CA PHE A 3 -7.06 -5.12 -14.39
C PHE A 3 -5.75 -5.03 -15.19
N ILE A 4 -4.63 -4.78 -14.51
CA ILE A 4 -3.28 -4.65 -15.06
C ILE A 4 -2.40 -5.62 -14.28
N PRO A 5 -1.99 -6.77 -14.88
CA PRO A 5 -1.27 -7.82 -14.15
C PRO A 5 0.01 -7.35 -13.47
N ASP A 6 0.83 -6.54 -14.15
CA ASP A 6 2.12 -6.09 -13.64
C ASP A 6 2.01 -5.16 -12.42
N THR A 7 0.81 -4.62 -12.13
CA THR A 7 0.61 -3.87 -10.87
C THR A 7 0.69 -4.75 -9.63
N ALA A 8 0.76 -6.07 -9.77
CA ALA A 8 1.07 -6.99 -8.67
C ALA A 8 2.41 -6.69 -8.00
N ILE A 9 3.33 -6.01 -8.71
CA ILE A 9 4.62 -5.58 -8.14
C ILE A 9 4.43 -4.68 -6.90
N PHE A 10 3.35 -3.90 -6.83
CA PHE A 10 3.05 -3.01 -5.71
C PHE A 10 2.56 -3.75 -4.46
N ASP A 11 2.28 -5.04 -4.58
CA ASP A 11 1.91 -5.92 -3.47
C ASP A 11 3.13 -6.62 -2.83
N ALA A 12 4.38 -6.31 -3.27
CA ALA A 12 5.61 -6.80 -2.65
C ALA A 12 5.79 -6.17 -1.26
N PRO A 13 5.67 -6.96 -0.16
CA PRO A 13 5.62 -6.38 1.18
C PRO A 13 6.99 -6.06 1.75
N CYS A 14 7.05 -5.05 2.59
CA CYS A 14 8.20 -4.68 3.44
C CYS A 14 9.50 -4.28 2.71
N ILE A 15 9.46 -4.00 1.42
CA ILE A 15 10.66 -3.72 0.61
C ILE A 15 11.18 -2.28 0.73
N PHE A 16 10.41 -1.35 1.27
CA PHE A 16 10.80 0.05 1.43
C PHE A 16 10.96 0.43 2.90
N GLU A 17 11.94 1.27 3.18
CA GLU A 17 12.16 1.81 4.51
C GLU A 17 11.31 3.07 4.77
N ASP A 18 11.17 3.93 3.75
CA ASP A 18 10.45 5.19 3.85
C ASP A 18 9.74 5.60 2.54
N LEU A 19 8.95 6.67 2.61
CA LEU A 19 8.20 7.19 1.45
C LEU A 19 9.08 7.90 0.42
N GLU A 20 10.25 8.40 0.80
CA GLU A 20 11.19 9.01 -0.14
C GLU A 20 11.72 7.95 -1.11
N GLU A 21 12.07 6.79 -0.57
CA GLU A 21 12.50 5.64 -1.37
C GLU A 21 11.38 5.13 -2.29
N VAL A 22 10.14 5.02 -1.79
CA VAL A 22 8.96 4.67 -2.60
C VAL A 22 8.80 5.63 -3.77
N ARG A 23 8.75 6.93 -3.48
CA ARG A 23 8.55 7.99 -4.47
C ARG A 23 9.65 8.00 -5.52
N LYS A 24 10.91 7.84 -5.10
CA LYS A 24 12.06 7.74 -5.99
C LYS A 24 11.95 6.54 -6.92
N THR A 25 11.50 5.39 -6.42
CA THR A 25 11.38 4.16 -7.22
C THR A 25 10.24 4.29 -8.25
N VAL A 26 9.06 4.78 -7.86
CA VAL A 26 7.93 4.90 -8.80
C VAL A 26 8.08 6.06 -9.79
N ASP A 27 8.94 7.04 -9.48
CA ASP A 27 9.28 8.15 -10.39
C ASP A 27 10.55 7.87 -11.21
N ASP A 28 11.23 6.75 -10.99
CA ASP A 28 12.38 6.35 -11.79
C ASP A 28 11.98 6.20 -13.26
N PRO A 29 12.66 6.86 -14.21
CA PRO A 29 12.23 6.87 -15.60
C PRO A 29 12.24 5.47 -16.26
N GLU A 30 13.12 4.56 -15.83
CA GLU A 30 13.19 3.20 -16.38
C GLU A 30 12.01 2.37 -15.89
N PHE A 31 11.76 2.38 -14.57
CA PHE A 31 10.57 1.73 -13.99
C PHE A 31 9.29 2.31 -14.57
N PHE A 32 9.16 3.64 -14.59
CA PHE A 32 7.94 4.31 -15.03
C PHE A 32 7.60 3.98 -16.48
N ALA A 33 8.59 3.98 -17.39
CA ALA A 33 8.36 3.66 -18.80
C ALA A 33 7.85 2.22 -18.99
N GLN A 34 8.39 1.27 -18.24
CA GLN A 34 7.98 -0.14 -18.34
C GLN A 34 6.57 -0.37 -17.78
N ILE A 35 6.27 0.15 -16.59
CA ILE A 35 4.95 -0.01 -16.00
C ILE A 35 3.87 0.76 -16.78
N GLN A 36 4.19 1.91 -17.36
CA GLN A 36 3.30 2.68 -18.23
C GLN A 36 2.85 1.86 -19.44
N GLU A 37 3.76 1.07 -20.04
CA GLU A 37 3.41 0.19 -21.18
C GLU A 37 2.37 -0.86 -20.76
N SER A 38 2.49 -1.46 -19.57
CA SER A 38 1.47 -2.39 -19.05
C SER A 38 0.11 -1.73 -18.87
N TYR A 39 0.09 -0.46 -18.45
CA TYR A 39 -1.15 0.32 -18.38
C TYR A 39 -1.71 0.58 -19.79
N ARG A 40 -0.87 0.92 -20.76
CA ARG A 40 -1.27 1.17 -22.16
C ARG A 40 -1.85 -0.09 -22.81
N ASP A 41 -1.25 -1.25 -22.57
CA ASP A 41 -1.75 -2.54 -23.05
C ASP A 41 -3.12 -2.88 -22.46
N SER A 42 -3.42 -2.34 -21.28
CA SER A 42 -4.71 -2.49 -20.61
C SER A 42 -5.72 -1.38 -20.91
N GLY A 43 -5.40 -0.45 -21.84
CA GLY A 43 -6.29 0.60 -22.31
C GLY A 43 -6.25 1.90 -21.48
N TYR A 44 -5.22 2.08 -20.66
CA TYR A 44 -5.00 3.28 -19.83
C TYR A 44 -3.69 3.97 -20.21
N GLU A 45 -3.68 5.29 -20.12
CA GLU A 45 -2.46 6.08 -20.09
C GLU A 45 -2.16 6.43 -18.63
N LEU A 46 -1.03 5.93 -18.11
CA LEU A 46 -0.54 6.29 -16.80
C LEU A 46 0.18 7.63 -16.86
N LEU A 47 -0.28 8.60 -16.07
CA LEU A 47 0.32 9.93 -16.00
C LEU A 47 1.30 10.06 -14.83
N GLY A 48 1.12 9.29 -13.75
CA GLY A 48 2.00 9.30 -12.59
C GLY A 48 1.41 8.65 -11.36
N TYR A 49 2.18 8.66 -10.25
CA TYR A 49 1.78 8.13 -8.96
C TYR A 49 1.79 9.20 -7.87
N SER A 50 0.76 9.20 -7.05
CA SER A 50 0.74 9.81 -5.73
C SER A 50 0.67 8.71 -4.66
N ASP A 51 0.68 9.09 -3.37
CA ASP A 51 0.57 8.16 -2.27
C ASP A 51 -0.27 8.72 -1.11
N GLN A 52 -0.67 7.84 -0.21
CA GLN A 52 -1.29 8.16 1.09
C GLN A 52 -0.49 7.55 2.25
N GLY A 53 0.83 7.46 2.10
CA GLY A 53 1.70 6.84 3.06
C GLY A 53 1.72 5.31 2.97
N PHE A 54 2.19 4.69 4.03
CA PHE A 54 2.16 3.23 4.17
C PHE A 54 0.83 2.73 4.74
N ARG A 55 0.54 1.47 4.46
CA ARG A 55 -0.47 0.70 5.15
C ARG A 55 0.09 0.24 6.49
N VAL A 56 -0.69 0.44 7.53
CA VAL A 56 -0.38 0.07 8.91
C VAL A 56 -1.48 -0.86 9.44
N MET A 57 -1.19 -1.64 10.47
CA MET A 57 -2.17 -2.52 11.11
C MET A 57 -2.85 -1.79 12.26
N SER A 58 -4.18 -1.91 12.43
CA SER A 58 -4.83 -1.61 13.71
C SER A 58 -5.37 -2.87 14.37
N THR A 59 -5.31 -2.96 15.71
CA THR A 59 -5.61 -4.17 16.47
C THR A 59 -5.94 -3.85 17.93
N ASN A 60 -6.59 -4.81 18.62
CA ASN A 60 -6.81 -4.77 20.06
C ASN A 60 -5.78 -5.60 20.86
N LYS A 61 -4.76 -6.12 20.17
CA LYS A 61 -3.64 -6.81 20.81
C LYS A 61 -2.37 -5.99 20.65
N GLU A 62 -1.63 -5.83 21.73
CA GLU A 62 -0.30 -5.22 21.67
C GLU A 62 0.64 -6.13 20.87
N ILE A 63 1.31 -5.56 19.87
CA ILE A 63 2.27 -6.25 19.00
C ILE A 63 3.65 -5.67 19.29
N THR A 64 4.51 -6.44 19.90
CA THR A 64 5.87 -6.04 20.25
C THR A 64 6.93 -6.97 19.68
N SER A 65 6.51 -8.08 19.08
CA SER A 65 7.38 -9.06 18.44
C SER A 65 6.69 -9.74 17.27
N PHE A 66 7.46 -10.44 16.44
CA PHE A 66 6.92 -11.18 15.29
C PHE A 66 5.86 -12.25 15.69
N GLU A 67 6.06 -12.94 16.81
CA GLU A 67 5.16 -13.96 17.30
C GLU A 67 3.78 -13.42 17.68
N ASP A 68 3.68 -12.13 17.97
CA ASP A 68 2.43 -11.49 18.36
C ASP A 68 1.41 -11.37 17.23
N PHE A 69 1.83 -11.46 15.97
CA PHE A 69 0.91 -11.56 14.83
C PHE A 69 0.11 -12.85 14.82
N SER A 70 0.64 -13.91 15.45
CA SER A 70 0.05 -15.24 15.40
C SER A 70 -1.38 -15.28 15.91
N GLY A 71 -2.25 -15.91 15.11
CA GLY A 71 -3.64 -16.23 15.45
C GLY A 71 -4.62 -15.06 15.30
N GLN A 72 -4.17 -13.83 15.03
CA GLN A 72 -5.07 -12.70 14.85
C GLN A 72 -5.92 -12.82 13.61
N LYS A 73 -7.21 -12.63 13.73
CA LYS A 73 -8.15 -12.53 12.60
C LYS A 73 -8.04 -11.13 12.01
N ILE A 74 -7.16 -10.97 11.04
CA ILE A 74 -6.98 -9.69 10.38
C ILE A 74 -7.84 -9.59 9.12
N ARG A 75 -8.62 -8.54 9.01
CA ARG A 75 -9.34 -8.25 7.78
C ARG A 75 -8.39 -7.73 6.72
N THR A 76 -8.48 -8.31 5.54
CA THR A 76 -7.77 -7.87 4.33
C THR A 76 -8.76 -7.59 3.18
N MET A 77 -8.26 -6.98 2.11
CA MET A 77 -8.93 -7.01 0.82
C MET A 77 -8.89 -8.44 0.24
N GLU A 78 -9.70 -8.71 -0.78
CA GLU A 78 -9.65 -9.95 -1.55
C GLU A 78 -8.48 -9.90 -2.56
N ASN A 79 -7.25 -10.00 -2.03
CA ASN A 79 -5.99 -9.99 -2.77
C ASN A 79 -5.12 -11.14 -2.26
N SER A 80 -4.65 -12.01 -3.16
CA SER A 80 -3.89 -13.22 -2.81
C SER A 80 -2.58 -12.89 -2.06
N TYR A 81 -1.83 -11.88 -2.52
CA TYR A 81 -0.56 -11.50 -1.89
C TYR A 81 -0.75 -10.94 -0.47
N HIS A 82 -1.83 -10.16 -0.24
CA HIS A 82 -2.16 -9.71 1.12
C HIS A 82 -2.55 -10.89 2.03
N LEU A 83 -3.31 -11.86 1.50
CA LEU A 83 -3.67 -13.08 2.25
C LEU A 83 -2.43 -13.90 2.59
N GLU A 84 -1.52 -14.08 1.65
CA GLU A 84 -0.27 -14.81 1.83
C GLU A 84 0.64 -14.12 2.84
N PHE A 85 0.82 -12.81 2.72
CA PHE A 85 1.62 -12.02 3.65
C PHE A 85 1.16 -12.20 5.11
N TRP A 86 -0.09 -11.93 5.40
CA TRP A 86 -0.60 -12.07 6.76
C TRP A 86 -0.62 -13.52 7.26
N SER A 87 -0.80 -14.49 6.35
CA SER A 87 -0.66 -15.92 6.68
C SER A 87 0.78 -16.28 7.02
N ALA A 88 1.76 -15.74 6.29
CA ALA A 88 3.17 -15.96 6.55
C ALA A 88 3.62 -15.41 7.92
N LEU A 89 2.98 -14.32 8.40
CA LEU A 89 3.18 -13.80 9.76
C LEU A 89 2.42 -14.63 10.84
N GLY A 90 1.72 -15.70 10.44
CA GLY A 90 0.96 -16.57 11.36
C GLY A 90 -0.41 -16.01 11.74
N ALA A 91 -0.85 -14.91 11.16
CA ALA A 91 -2.19 -14.38 11.33
C ALA A 91 -3.23 -15.21 10.54
N ASN A 92 -4.51 -14.94 10.76
CA ASN A 92 -5.64 -15.53 10.06
C ASN A 92 -6.32 -14.45 9.20
N PRO A 93 -5.84 -14.21 7.98
CA PRO A 93 -6.45 -13.20 7.11
C PRO A 93 -7.88 -13.59 6.74
N THR A 94 -8.77 -12.62 6.85
CA THR A 94 -10.21 -12.80 6.64
C THR A 94 -10.68 -11.78 5.60
N PRO A 95 -10.83 -12.17 4.32
CA PRO A 95 -11.34 -11.28 3.28
C PRO A 95 -12.75 -10.81 3.60
N MET A 96 -12.96 -9.49 3.51
CA MET A 96 -14.25 -8.87 3.84
C MET A 96 -14.42 -7.56 3.08
N ASN A 97 -15.64 -7.23 2.67
CA ASN A 97 -15.94 -5.93 2.09
C ASN A 97 -15.62 -4.80 3.07
N PHE A 98 -15.07 -3.70 2.56
CA PHE A 98 -14.65 -2.58 3.42
C PHE A 98 -15.81 -2.00 4.25
N SER A 99 -17.03 -1.95 3.69
CA SER A 99 -18.22 -1.47 4.39
C SER A 99 -18.62 -2.28 5.65
N GLU A 100 -18.07 -3.49 5.80
CA GLU A 100 -18.36 -4.38 6.94
C GLU A 100 -17.29 -4.29 8.04
N VAL A 101 -16.15 -3.62 7.77
CA VAL A 101 -14.97 -3.62 8.65
C VAL A 101 -15.28 -3.00 10.02
N TYR A 102 -15.86 -1.79 10.06
CA TYR A 102 -16.17 -1.13 11.33
C TYR A 102 -17.07 -1.99 12.25
N ILE A 103 -18.10 -2.57 11.67
CA ILE A 103 -19.01 -3.46 12.42
C ILE A 103 -18.31 -4.77 12.81
N GLY A 104 -17.44 -5.30 11.93
CA GLY A 104 -16.64 -6.47 12.21
C GLY A 104 -15.72 -6.29 13.41
N LEU A 105 -15.03 -5.15 13.50
CA LEU A 105 -14.20 -4.76 14.64
C LEU A 105 -15.05 -4.56 15.91
N GLN A 106 -16.15 -3.80 15.81
CA GLN A 106 -17.04 -3.53 16.94
C GLN A 106 -17.64 -4.80 17.56
N GLN A 107 -17.95 -5.81 16.72
CA GLN A 107 -18.52 -7.08 17.15
C GLN A 107 -17.45 -8.15 17.47
N ASN A 108 -16.17 -7.83 17.34
CA ASN A 108 -15.05 -8.75 17.52
C ASN A 108 -15.15 -10.00 16.61
N THR A 109 -15.73 -9.88 15.42
CA THR A 109 -15.69 -10.95 14.40
C THR A 109 -14.34 -11.00 13.67
N ILE A 110 -13.65 -9.87 13.65
CA ILE A 110 -12.25 -9.68 13.30
C ILE A 110 -11.53 -8.96 14.44
N ASP A 111 -10.25 -9.24 14.63
CA ASP A 111 -9.44 -8.67 15.71
C ASP A 111 -8.66 -7.43 15.22
N ALA A 112 -8.37 -7.36 13.92
CA ALA A 112 -7.50 -6.38 13.30
C ALA A 112 -7.92 -6.05 11.87
N GLN A 113 -7.38 -4.95 11.34
CA GLN A 113 -7.42 -4.57 9.93
C GLN A 113 -6.12 -3.85 9.55
N GLU A 114 -5.89 -3.62 8.26
CA GLU A 114 -4.75 -2.88 7.73
C GLU A 114 -5.20 -1.86 6.69
N ASN A 115 -4.75 -0.63 6.81
CA ASN A 115 -5.03 0.48 5.90
C ASN A 115 -4.07 1.65 6.20
N PRO A 116 -3.97 2.66 5.32
CA PRO A 116 -3.29 3.91 5.64
C PRO A 116 -3.98 4.67 6.78
N TYR A 117 -3.24 5.52 7.48
CA TYR A 117 -3.74 6.38 8.55
C TYR A 117 -4.98 7.19 8.15
N GLU A 118 -4.99 7.72 6.92
CA GLU A 118 -6.14 8.47 6.38
C GLU A 118 -7.41 7.63 6.40
N VAL A 119 -7.33 6.37 5.96
CA VAL A 119 -8.49 5.46 5.91
C VAL A 119 -8.94 5.07 7.31
N ILE A 120 -8.00 4.84 8.22
CA ILE A 120 -8.30 4.52 9.63
C ILE A 120 -9.09 5.64 10.28
N VAL A 121 -8.67 6.90 10.09
CA VAL A 121 -9.33 8.06 10.72
C VAL A 121 -10.64 8.42 10.01
N SER A 122 -10.64 8.52 8.68
CA SER A 122 -11.84 8.93 7.94
C SER A 122 -13.02 7.96 8.07
N ASN A 123 -12.76 6.72 8.50
CA ASN A 123 -13.78 5.71 8.76
C ASN A 123 -13.94 5.36 10.26
N ASN A 124 -13.34 6.15 11.15
CA ASN A 124 -13.38 5.98 12.60
C ASN A 124 -12.97 4.58 13.09
N LEU A 125 -12.11 3.88 12.36
CA LEU A 125 -11.71 2.51 12.72
C LEU A 125 -10.92 2.49 14.04
N TYR A 126 -10.17 3.56 14.33
CA TYR A 126 -9.41 3.74 15.57
C TYR A 126 -10.31 3.72 16.83
N GLU A 127 -11.61 4.08 16.73
CA GLU A 127 -12.54 4.01 17.86
C GLU A 127 -12.77 2.58 18.38
N GLN A 128 -12.46 1.58 17.55
CA GLN A 128 -12.67 0.16 17.85
C GLN A 128 -11.34 -0.59 18.11
N GLN A 129 -10.21 0.15 18.16
CA GLN A 129 -8.89 -0.45 18.22
C GLN A 129 -8.01 0.24 19.26
N ASP A 130 -7.38 -0.55 20.14
CA ASP A 130 -6.50 -0.05 21.19
C ASP A 130 -5.12 0.37 20.66
N TYR A 131 -4.69 -0.21 19.52
CA TYR A 131 -3.35 -0.02 18.95
C TYR A 131 -3.41 0.22 17.45
N VAL A 132 -2.51 1.07 16.96
CA VAL A 132 -2.06 1.11 15.57
C VAL A 132 -0.58 0.72 15.56
N VAL A 133 -0.26 -0.32 14.79
CA VAL A 133 1.10 -0.86 14.65
C VAL A 133 1.67 -0.43 13.31
N GLU A 134 2.78 0.28 13.34
CA GLU A 134 3.49 0.76 12.15
C GLU A 134 4.21 -0.39 11.44
N THR A 135 3.43 -1.31 10.89
CA THR A 135 3.95 -2.40 10.07
C THR A 135 4.58 -1.91 8.78
N ASN A 136 4.13 -0.79 8.24
CA ASN A 136 4.62 -0.15 7.02
C ASN A 136 4.89 -1.15 5.89
N HIS A 137 4.00 -2.16 5.81
CA HIS A 137 4.20 -3.34 4.99
C HIS A 137 4.00 -3.09 3.50
N LEU A 138 3.19 -2.10 3.12
CA LEU A 138 2.97 -1.73 1.72
C LEU A 138 2.78 -0.22 1.58
N PRO A 139 3.36 0.43 0.57
CA PRO A 139 2.98 1.79 0.22
C PRO A 139 1.56 1.81 -0.35
N HIS A 140 0.78 2.82 0.00
CA HIS A 140 -0.53 3.03 -0.58
C HIS A 140 -0.44 3.99 -1.77
N LEU A 141 -0.12 3.43 -2.93
CA LEU A 141 0.02 4.19 -4.17
C LEU A 141 -1.33 4.47 -4.83
N ILE A 142 -1.44 5.64 -5.44
CA ILE A 142 -2.59 6.09 -6.21
C ILE A 142 -2.12 6.39 -7.63
N SER A 143 -2.57 5.57 -8.60
CA SER A 143 -2.30 5.77 -10.00
C SER A 143 -3.18 6.88 -10.56
N LEU A 144 -2.59 7.87 -11.23
CA LEU A 144 -3.31 8.87 -12.00
C LEU A 144 -3.34 8.42 -13.47
N VAL A 145 -4.52 8.11 -13.96
CA VAL A 145 -4.71 7.54 -15.29
C VAL A 145 -5.80 8.25 -16.08
N VAL A 146 -5.67 8.22 -17.40
CA VAL A 146 -6.74 8.59 -18.34
C VAL A 146 -6.99 7.42 -19.30
N SER A 147 -8.11 7.43 -20.03
CA SER A 147 -8.33 6.47 -21.12
C SER A 147 -7.24 6.64 -22.18
N LYS A 148 -6.62 5.53 -22.59
CA LYS A 148 -5.61 5.53 -23.66
C LYS A 148 -6.16 6.09 -24.96
N ASP A 149 -7.37 5.63 -25.37
CA ASP A 149 -8.00 6.11 -26.60
C ASP A 149 -8.22 7.63 -26.57
N PHE A 150 -8.67 8.15 -25.41
CA PHE A 150 -8.84 9.59 -25.22
C PHE A 150 -7.49 10.32 -25.34
N TYR A 151 -6.45 9.82 -24.69
CA TYR A 151 -5.12 10.44 -24.68
C TYR A 151 -4.51 10.46 -26.10
N ASP A 152 -4.60 9.36 -26.82
CA ASP A 152 -4.05 9.23 -28.18
C ASP A 152 -4.79 10.10 -29.23
N GLU A 153 -6.05 10.48 -28.96
CA GLU A 153 -6.82 11.40 -29.83
C GLU A 153 -6.50 12.89 -29.57
N LEU A 154 -5.83 13.20 -28.44
CA LEU A 154 -5.47 14.57 -28.12
C LEU A 154 -4.33 15.08 -29.02
N PRO A 155 -4.36 16.36 -29.42
CA PRO A 155 -3.19 17.04 -29.98
C PRO A 155 -2.00 16.98 -28.99
N GLU A 156 -0.77 16.94 -29.51
CA GLU A 156 0.46 16.86 -28.70
C GLU A 156 0.53 17.99 -27.63
N GLU A 157 0.08 19.20 -27.98
CA GLU A 157 0.00 20.35 -27.05
C GLU A 157 -0.92 20.05 -25.84
N ASP A 158 -2.04 19.36 -26.06
CA ASP A 158 -2.99 19.03 -24.99
C ASP A 158 -2.47 17.84 -24.14
N GLN A 159 -1.71 16.89 -24.74
CA GLN A 159 -1.02 15.85 -23.99
C GLN A 159 0.05 16.42 -23.06
N GLU A 160 0.85 17.39 -23.53
CA GLU A 160 1.84 18.12 -22.72
C GLU A 160 1.17 18.84 -21.55
N ILE A 161 0.01 19.48 -21.76
CA ILE A 161 -0.76 20.13 -20.68
C ILE A 161 -1.20 19.12 -19.62
N LEU A 162 -1.65 17.93 -20.02
CA LEU A 162 -2.02 16.89 -19.05
C LEU A 162 -0.85 16.40 -18.23
N ILE A 163 0.33 16.25 -18.84
CA ILE A 163 1.55 15.85 -18.16
C ILE A 163 1.97 16.91 -17.14
N GLU A 164 2.01 18.19 -17.55
CA GLU A 164 2.36 19.30 -16.67
C GLU A 164 1.36 19.45 -15.50
N ALA A 165 0.07 19.32 -15.79
CA ALA A 165 -0.98 19.37 -14.75
C ALA A 165 -0.86 18.22 -13.76
N GLN A 166 -0.49 17.02 -14.23
CA GLN A 166 -0.25 15.86 -13.36
C GLN A 166 0.96 16.07 -12.46
N GLU A 167 2.07 16.62 -12.99
CA GLU A 167 3.27 16.90 -12.17
C GLU A 167 2.96 17.85 -11.01
N ILE A 168 2.24 18.93 -11.29
CA ILE A 168 1.79 19.88 -10.27
C ILE A 168 0.86 19.19 -9.24
N ALA A 169 -0.09 18.39 -9.73
CA ALA A 169 -1.03 17.67 -8.86
C ALA A 169 -0.33 16.62 -7.99
N ARG A 170 0.68 15.93 -8.52
CA ARG A 170 1.49 14.94 -7.80
C ARG A 170 2.27 15.59 -6.65
N GLU A 171 3.00 16.67 -6.93
CA GLU A 171 3.77 17.40 -5.93
C GLU A 171 2.87 17.88 -4.79
N TYR A 172 1.79 18.58 -5.13
CA TYR A 172 0.82 19.07 -4.14
C TYR A 172 0.19 17.91 -3.33
N SER A 173 -0.17 16.82 -4.00
CA SER A 173 -0.80 15.66 -3.35
C SER A 173 0.13 14.98 -2.35
N ARG A 174 1.43 14.86 -2.67
CA ARG A 174 2.44 14.27 -1.77
C ARG A 174 2.68 15.16 -0.54
N GLU A 175 2.86 16.46 -0.73
CA GLU A 175 2.98 17.41 0.38
C GLU A 175 1.75 17.39 1.30
N ALA A 176 0.55 17.44 0.70
CA ALA A 176 -0.70 17.37 1.44
C ALA A 176 -0.92 16.01 2.14
N SER A 177 -0.39 14.92 1.58
CA SER A 177 -0.41 13.60 2.19
C SER A 177 0.47 13.54 3.43
N ASP A 178 1.70 14.04 3.35
CA ASP A 178 2.64 14.06 4.47
C ASP A 178 2.09 14.87 5.66
N GLU A 179 1.54 16.06 5.38
CA GLU A 179 0.88 16.88 6.41
C GLU A 179 -0.34 16.15 7.02
N ARG A 180 -1.13 15.49 6.18
CA ARG A 180 -2.34 14.80 6.61
C ARG A 180 -2.02 13.56 7.44
N ILE A 181 -0.98 12.78 7.11
CA ILE A 181 -0.52 11.64 7.90
C ILE A 181 -0.20 12.10 9.32
N SER A 182 0.57 13.20 9.48
CA SER A 182 0.89 13.76 10.79
C SER A 182 -0.36 14.14 11.59
N GLN A 183 -1.33 14.80 10.96
CA GLN A 183 -2.62 15.16 11.59
C GLN A 183 -3.45 13.94 11.99
N ARG A 184 -3.40 12.86 11.19
CA ARG A 184 -4.13 11.61 11.50
C ARG A 184 -3.52 10.85 12.66
N ILE A 185 -2.19 10.85 12.76
CA ILE A 185 -1.46 10.31 13.89
C ILE A 185 -1.89 11.03 15.18
N GLU A 186 -1.88 12.37 15.19
CA GLU A 186 -2.34 13.17 16.34
C GLU A 186 -3.81 12.83 16.73
N THR A 187 -4.71 12.70 15.73
CA THR A 187 -6.11 12.33 15.98
C THR A 187 -6.24 10.97 16.67
N ILE A 188 -5.45 9.99 16.24
CA ILE A 188 -5.44 8.63 16.81
C ILE A 188 -4.92 8.66 18.23
N GLU A 189 -3.79 9.35 18.49
CA GLU A 189 -3.21 9.48 19.83
C GLU A 189 -4.13 10.22 20.80
N GLU A 190 -4.80 11.30 20.35
CA GLU A 190 -5.76 12.05 21.15
C GLU A 190 -7.01 11.21 21.53
N SER A 191 -7.35 10.20 20.72
CA SER A 191 -8.44 9.27 21.04
C SER A 191 -8.10 8.28 22.16
N GLY A 192 -6.80 8.13 22.46
CA GLY A 192 -6.27 7.16 23.42
C GLY A 192 -5.76 5.86 22.80
N THR A 193 -5.88 5.69 21.48
CA THR A 193 -5.28 4.57 20.74
C THR A 193 -3.75 4.74 20.72
N GLN A 194 -3.01 3.70 21.05
CA GLN A 194 -1.56 3.76 21.12
C GLN A 194 -0.94 3.41 19.77
N ILE A 195 0.10 4.15 19.38
CA ILE A 195 0.88 3.85 18.18
C ILE A 195 2.12 3.06 18.58
N ILE A 196 2.38 1.94 17.91
CA ILE A 196 3.51 1.06 18.16
C ILE A 196 4.39 1.05 16.92
N THR A 197 5.64 1.48 17.08
CA THR A 197 6.68 1.30 16.07
C THR A 197 7.38 -0.03 16.33
N LEU A 198 7.48 -0.87 15.29
CA LEU A 198 8.16 -2.16 15.37
C LEU A 198 9.68 -1.97 15.41
N ASP A 199 10.37 -2.86 16.13
CA ASP A 199 11.81 -2.90 16.11
C ASP A 199 12.37 -3.55 14.83
N ASP A 200 13.68 -3.36 14.61
CA ASP A 200 14.37 -3.87 13.42
C ASP A 200 14.34 -5.40 13.34
N GLU A 201 14.35 -6.12 14.47
CA GLU A 201 14.29 -7.58 14.52
C GLU A 201 12.94 -8.09 14.01
N THR A 202 11.86 -7.50 14.50
CA THR A 202 10.50 -7.83 14.06
C THR A 202 10.31 -7.47 12.57
N ARG A 203 10.79 -6.30 12.13
CA ARG A 203 10.73 -5.90 10.73
C ARG A 203 11.49 -6.88 9.83
N GLN A 204 12.71 -7.28 10.22
CA GLN A 204 13.50 -8.27 9.46
C GLN A 204 12.78 -9.62 9.38
N ALA A 205 12.18 -10.07 10.45
CA ALA A 205 11.39 -11.31 10.45
C ALA A 205 10.18 -11.25 9.50
N MET A 206 9.54 -10.07 9.35
CA MET A 206 8.47 -9.86 8.35
C MET A 206 9.01 -9.95 6.92
N ILE A 207 10.19 -9.38 6.64
CA ILE A 207 10.86 -9.47 5.34
C ILE A 207 11.19 -10.92 5.02
N ASP A 208 11.82 -11.64 5.96
CA ASP A 208 12.20 -13.05 5.79
C ASP A 208 10.97 -13.94 5.53
N ALA A 209 9.85 -13.67 6.19
CA ALA A 209 8.59 -14.37 5.98
C ALA A 209 7.96 -14.09 4.60
N SER A 210 8.35 -13.00 3.95
CA SER A 210 7.81 -12.56 2.65
C SER A 210 8.51 -13.19 1.44
N ALA A 211 9.60 -13.95 1.64
CA ALA A 211 10.43 -14.48 0.56
C ALA A 211 9.65 -15.27 -0.52
N ALA A 212 8.66 -16.09 -0.11
CA ALA A 212 7.84 -16.85 -1.06
C ALA A 212 6.95 -15.92 -1.92
N ILE A 213 6.47 -14.81 -1.34
CA ILE A 213 5.63 -13.83 -2.02
C ILE A 213 6.43 -13.08 -3.09
N TYR A 214 7.69 -12.77 -2.81
CA TYR A 214 8.58 -12.14 -3.80
C TYR A 214 8.79 -13.05 -5.02
N GLU A 215 8.97 -14.35 -4.81
CA GLU A 215 9.10 -15.31 -5.92
C GLU A 215 7.80 -15.42 -6.73
N ASP A 216 6.62 -15.47 -6.08
CA ASP A 216 5.33 -15.54 -6.75
C ASP A 216 5.07 -14.25 -7.56
N ILE A 217 5.44 -13.08 -7.05
CA ILE A 217 5.37 -11.82 -7.78
C ILE A 217 6.35 -11.82 -8.96
N ARG A 218 7.60 -12.28 -8.76
CA ARG A 218 8.61 -12.40 -9.81
C ARG A 218 8.14 -13.25 -10.99
N GLU A 219 7.41 -14.33 -10.72
CA GLU A 219 6.85 -15.20 -11.76
C GLU A 219 5.64 -14.59 -12.47
N SER A 220 4.95 -13.63 -11.85
CA SER A 220 3.67 -13.08 -12.33
C SER A 220 3.79 -11.75 -13.07
N VAL A 221 4.88 -11.01 -12.91
CA VAL A 221 5.10 -9.69 -13.53
C VAL A 221 6.20 -9.73 -14.58
N ASP A 222 6.27 -8.69 -15.41
CA ASP A 222 7.39 -8.55 -16.36
C ASP A 222 8.73 -8.50 -15.61
N PRO A 223 9.76 -9.28 -16.02
CA PRO A 223 11.04 -9.32 -15.33
C PRO A 223 11.75 -7.96 -15.22
N GLY A 224 11.63 -7.10 -16.22
CA GLY A 224 12.21 -5.77 -16.20
C GLY A 224 11.53 -4.87 -15.17
N ILE A 225 10.20 -4.95 -15.05
CA ILE A 225 9.42 -4.25 -14.01
C ILE A 225 9.84 -4.73 -12.62
N TYR A 226 9.96 -6.05 -12.46
CA TYR A 226 10.40 -6.64 -11.19
C TYR A 226 11.79 -6.12 -10.80
N GLU A 227 12.77 -6.24 -11.69
CA GLU A 227 14.14 -5.80 -11.42
C GLU A 227 14.24 -4.29 -11.14
N ALA A 228 13.50 -3.47 -11.89
CA ALA A 228 13.51 -2.01 -11.71
C ALA A 228 12.85 -1.58 -10.39
N TYR A 229 11.83 -2.29 -9.92
CA TYR A 229 11.12 -1.97 -8.68
C TYR A 229 11.80 -2.54 -7.44
N MET A 230 12.24 -3.81 -7.50
CA MET A 230 12.86 -4.50 -6.37
C MET A 230 14.32 -4.07 -6.16
N GLY A 231 15.09 -3.86 -7.24
CA GLY A 231 16.52 -3.58 -7.14
C GLY A 231 17.25 -4.68 -6.37
N ASP A 232 18.03 -4.29 -5.36
CA ASP A 232 18.78 -5.20 -4.47
C ASP A 232 18.02 -5.54 -3.17
N ARG A 233 16.67 -5.41 -3.17
CA ARG A 233 15.83 -5.52 -1.94
C ARG A 233 15.23 -6.92 -1.69
N ASP A 234 15.38 -7.87 -2.61
CA ASP A 234 14.82 -9.23 -2.50
C ASP A 234 15.75 -10.27 -1.84
#